data_d14ba51b2a5ac553cc2311828c112ecd
#
_entry.id   d14ba51b2a5ac553cc2311828c112ecd
#
_cell.length_a   1.000
_cell.length_b   1.000
_cell.length_c   1.000
_cell.angle_alpha   90.00
_cell.angle_beta   90.00
_cell.angle_gamma   90.00
#
_symmetry.space_group_name_H-M   'P 1'
#
loop_
_entity.id
_entity.type
_entity.pdbx_description
1 polymer ?
#
loop_
_entity_poly.entity_id
_entity_poly.type
_entity_poly.pdbx_seq_one_letter_code
_entity_poly.pdbx_strand_id
1 'polypeptide(L)'
;TLFEKVYGLSEPNNFEDGTHILNLQDEYDWTIKANPLIRSAHHKLLAVRQARPSPLKDDKILTAWNGLMIAAMAKANQVLGEARFLDAARRAAQFLKQNLMSDRGLLRRYRDGEATFDGYLDDYAYLISGLLTLYETDFDLSWIDWARELQAKQDELLWNEQLGAYYFSRAGDPHLIRRSVDFVDGARPNSNAVSALNLFKLFALTFHAPYQEKAKTLLTANGGNLSR
;
A
#
# COMPACT_ATOMS: atom_id res chain seq x y z
N THR A 1 24.82 33.11 -3.84
CA THR A 1 23.86 33.17 -2.72
C THR A 1 24.02 31.95 -1.80
N LEU A 2 23.42 31.99 -0.59
CA LEU A 2 23.41 30.82 0.30
C LEU A 2 22.77 29.64 -0.40
N PHE A 3 21.64 29.85 -1.11
CA PHE A 3 20.93 28.81 -1.84
C PHE A 3 21.80 28.12 -2.91
N GLU A 4 22.55 28.87 -3.69
CA GLU A 4 23.46 28.33 -4.71
C GLU A 4 24.53 27.43 -4.09
N LYS A 5 25.10 27.84 -2.96
CA LYS A 5 26.09 27.04 -2.24
C LYS A 5 25.48 25.75 -1.68
N VAL A 6 24.33 25.88 -1.01
CA VAL A 6 23.66 24.74 -0.39
C VAL A 6 23.26 23.67 -1.42
N TYR A 7 22.89 24.06 -2.65
CA TYR A 7 22.39 23.16 -3.69
C TYR A 7 23.31 23.00 -4.90
N GLY A 8 24.60 23.39 -4.77
CA GLY A 8 25.63 23.13 -5.77
C GLY A 8 25.44 23.86 -7.10
N LEU A 9 24.72 24.98 -7.13
CA LEU A 9 24.52 25.76 -8.36
C LEU A 9 25.74 26.55 -8.80
N SER A 10 26.76 26.64 -7.96
CA SER A 10 28.06 27.28 -8.27
C SER A 10 29.03 26.33 -8.98
N GLU A 11 28.69 25.02 -8.97
CA GLU A 11 29.49 23.99 -9.61
C GLU A 11 29.10 23.84 -11.10
N PRO A 12 29.89 23.13 -11.92
CA PRO A 12 29.51 22.82 -13.30
C PRO A 12 28.18 22.14 -13.40
N ASN A 13 27.46 22.35 -14.50
CA ASN A 13 26.15 21.71 -14.75
C ASN A 13 26.26 20.19 -14.60
N ASN A 14 25.32 19.61 -13.87
CA ASN A 14 25.28 18.19 -13.55
C ASN A 14 24.10 17.43 -14.20
N PHE A 15 23.47 18.06 -15.20
CA PHE A 15 22.38 17.48 -15.98
C PHE A 15 22.42 17.99 -17.45
N GLU A 16 21.59 17.37 -18.31
CA GLU A 16 21.51 17.67 -19.73
C GLU A 16 21.14 19.13 -20.02
N ASP A 17 21.47 19.61 -21.22
CA ASP A 17 21.16 20.96 -21.73
C ASP A 17 21.64 22.12 -20.84
N GLY A 18 22.72 21.93 -20.12
CA GLY A 18 23.28 22.98 -19.27
C GLY A 18 22.45 23.31 -18.04
N THR A 19 21.64 22.36 -17.57
CA THR A 19 20.79 22.50 -16.39
C THR A 19 21.43 21.87 -15.14
N HIS A 20 20.81 22.10 -13.98
CA HIS A 20 21.24 21.53 -12.70
C HIS A 20 20.13 20.71 -12.07
N ILE A 21 20.49 19.52 -11.58
CA ILE A 21 19.69 18.82 -10.56
C ILE A 21 20.17 19.36 -9.21
N LEU A 22 19.24 19.95 -8.45
CA LEU A 22 19.53 20.47 -7.12
C LEU A 22 19.84 19.31 -6.17
N ASN A 23 21.03 19.27 -5.60
CA ASN A 23 21.44 18.29 -4.60
C ASN A 23 22.02 19.01 -3.39
N LEU A 24 21.69 18.54 -2.19
CA LEU A 24 22.25 19.07 -0.97
C LEU A 24 23.75 18.74 -0.93
N GLN A 25 24.59 19.76 -0.78
CA GLN A 25 26.03 19.57 -0.69
C GLN A 25 26.42 18.96 0.67
N ASP A 26 27.52 18.20 0.71
CA ASP A 26 27.96 17.40 1.86
C ASP A 26 28.21 18.19 3.15
N GLU A 27 28.58 19.46 3.03
CA GLU A 27 28.75 20.36 4.18
C GLU A 27 27.43 20.80 4.84
N TYR A 28 26.28 20.46 4.29
CA TYR A 28 24.96 20.82 4.80
C TYR A 28 24.13 19.58 5.12
N ASP A 29 23.41 19.64 6.23
CA ASP A 29 22.42 18.61 6.60
C ASP A 29 20.98 19.11 6.41
N TRP A 30 20.03 18.23 6.72
CA TRP A 30 18.62 18.53 6.56
C TRP A 30 18.11 19.71 7.40
N THR A 31 18.83 20.12 8.45
CA THR A 31 18.45 21.25 9.30
C THR A 31 18.54 22.58 8.58
N ILE A 32 19.36 22.68 7.51
CA ILE A 32 19.46 23.88 6.68
C ILE A 32 18.11 24.29 6.07
N LYS A 33 17.18 23.36 5.89
CA LYS A 33 15.82 23.65 5.40
C LYS A 33 15.00 24.55 6.35
N ALA A 34 15.38 24.60 7.63
CA ALA A 34 14.77 25.50 8.60
C ALA A 34 15.26 26.96 8.44
N ASN A 35 16.37 27.21 7.74
CA ASN A 35 16.88 28.54 7.47
C ASN A 35 15.82 29.37 6.69
N PRO A 36 15.44 30.58 7.16
CA PRO A 36 14.40 31.38 6.53
C PRO A 36 14.65 31.71 5.06
N LEU A 37 15.92 31.94 4.67
CA LEU A 37 16.29 32.24 3.28
C LEU A 37 16.07 31.02 2.38
N ILE A 38 16.49 29.83 2.84
CA ILE A 38 16.28 28.58 2.11
C ILE A 38 14.79 28.27 1.97
N ARG A 39 14.02 28.43 3.05
CA ARG A 39 12.57 28.24 3.02
C ARG A 39 11.87 29.21 2.05
N SER A 40 12.27 30.48 2.07
CA SER A 40 11.74 31.49 1.13
C SER A 40 12.07 31.13 -0.32
N ALA A 41 13.30 30.68 -0.60
CA ALA A 41 13.69 30.23 -1.93
C ALA A 41 12.90 29.02 -2.41
N HIS A 42 12.68 28.02 -1.55
CA HIS A 42 11.83 26.86 -1.85
C HIS A 42 10.41 27.27 -2.22
N HIS A 43 9.79 28.17 -1.46
CA HIS A 43 8.42 28.64 -1.77
C HIS A 43 8.34 29.34 -3.13
N LYS A 44 9.33 30.20 -3.45
CA LYS A 44 9.38 30.88 -4.76
C LYS A 44 9.56 29.88 -5.92
N LEU A 45 10.48 28.95 -5.77
CA LEU A 45 10.71 27.92 -6.80
C LEU A 45 9.51 27.00 -6.97
N LEU A 46 8.86 26.62 -5.88
CA LEU A 46 7.63 25.82 -5.93
C LEU A 46 6.50 26.55 -6.67
N ALA A 47 6.30 27.84 -6.38
CA ALA A 47 5.28 28.65 -7.07
C ALA A 47 5.54 28.71 -8.60
N VAL A 48 6.79 28.94 -9.01
CA VAL A 48 7.18 28.94 -10.43
C VAL A 48 6.96 27.57 -11.07
N ARG A 49 7.30 26.49 -10.36
CA ARG A 49 7.10 25.12 -10.85
C ARG A 49 5.61 24.78 -11.01
N GLN A 50 4.78 25.20 -10.08
CA GLN A 50 3.32 24.94 -10.12
C GLN A 50 2.62 25.67 -11.28
N ALA A 51 3.20 26.77 -11.79
CA ALA A 51 2.69 27.47 -12.96
C ALA A 51 3.05 26.78 -14.29
N ARG A 52 3.95 25.80 -14.30
CA ARG A 52 4.30 25.04 -15.51
C ARG A 52 3.24 23.97 -15.79
N PRO A 53 3.08 23.55 -17.07
CA PRO A 53 2.28 22.38 -17.38
C PRO A 53 2.73 21.17 -16.56
N SER A 54 1.80 20.55 -15.84
CA SER A 54 2.11 19.38 -15.03
C SER A 54 2.34 18.16 -15.93
N PRO A 55 3.28 17.26 -15.59
CA PRO A 55 3.37 15.96 -16.23
C PRO A 55 2.04 15.19 -16.11
N LEU A 56 1.81 14.26 -17.04
CA LEU A 56 0.66 13.36 -16.96
C LEU A 56 0.71 12.61 -15.62
N LYS A 57 -0.39 12.73 -14.87
CA LYS A 57 -0.57 11.99 -13.62
C LYS A 57 -1.36 10.73 -13.90
N ASP A 58 -0.82 9.57 -13.52
CA ASP A 58 -1.61 8.35 -13.44
C ASP A 58 -2.46 8.40 -12.16
N ASP A 59 -3.74 8.65 -12.33
CA ASP A 59 -4.70 8.92 -11.24
C ASP A 59 -5.54 7.68 -10.87
N LYS A 60 -5.14 6.50 -11.30
CA LYS A 60 -5.76 5.25 -10.89
C LYS A 60 -5.68 5.04 -9.36
N ILE A 61 -6.80 4.72 -8.75
CA ILE A 61 -6.87 4.27 -7.36
C ILE A 61 -6.84 2.75 -7.38
N LEU A 62 -5.75 2.16 -6.88
CA LEU A 62 -5.56 0.71 -6.81
C LEU A 62 -5.84 0.22 -5.39
N THR A 63 -6.69 -0.79 -5.25
CA THR A 63 -7.09 -1.34 -3.95
C THR A 63 -5.88 -1.84 -3.14
N ALA A 64 -5.00 -2.62 -3.75
CA ALA A 64 -3.80 -3.16 -3.11
C ALA A 64 -2.90 -2.05 -2.53
N TRP A 65 -2.62 -1.01 -3.31
CA TRP A 65 -1.73 0.06 -2.88
C TRP A 65 -2.35 0.95 -1.80
N ASN A 66 -3.67 1.14 -1.87
CA ASN A 66 -4.38 1.83 -0.81
C ASN A 66 -4.40 1.00 0.48
N GLY A 67 -4.54 -0.33 0.41
CA GLY A 67 -4.42 -1.22 1.57
C GLY A 67 -3.08 -1.04 2.29
N LEU A 68 -1.96 -1.04 1.55
CA LEU A 68 -0.63 -0.79 2.10
C LEU A 68 -0.53 0.63 2.71
N MET A 69 -1.07 1.65 2.03
CA MET A 69 -1.01 3.02 2.52
C MET A 69 -1.90 3.23 3.75
N ILE A 70 -3.07 2.60 3.83
CA ILE A 70 -3.93 2.62 5.03
C ILE A 70 -3.15 2.08 6.23
N ALA A 71 -2.46 0.93 6.08
CA ALA A 71 -1.61 0.39 7.15
C ALA A 71 -0.50 1.36 7.55
N ALA A 72 0.19 1.97 6.57
CA ALA A 72 1.27 2.91 6.82
C ALA A 72 0.79 4.18 7.55
N MET A 73 -0.35 4.75 7.13
CA MET A 73 -0.93 5.93 7.76
C MET A 73 -1.46 5.63 9.17
N ALA A 74 -2.12 4.49 9.38
CA ALA A 74 -2.54 4.05 10.70
C ALA A 74 -1.32 3.90 11.64
N LYS A 75 -0.25 3.26 11.16
CA LYS A 75 0.99 3.12 11.92
C LYS A 75 1.68 4.46 12.20
N ALA A 76 1.66 5.37 11.24
CA ALA A 76 2.19 6.72 11.43
C ALA A 76 1.45 7.47 12.55
N ASN A 77 0.12 7.33 12.65
CA ASN A 77 -0.64 7.89 13.76
C ASN A 77 -0.23 7.26 15.11
N GLN A 78 -0.06 5.93 15.18
CA GLN A 78 0.38 5.26 16.41
C GLN A 78 1.73 5.77 16.91
N VAL A 79 2.66 6.07 16.00
CA VAL A 79 4.04 6.46 16.34
C VAL A 79 4.18 7.97 16.56
N LEU A 80 3.54 8.78 15.72
CA LEU A 80 3.72 10.24 15.69
C LEU A 80 2.63 10.98 16.47
N GLY A 81 1.49 10.34 16.78
CA GLY A 81 0.37 10.97 17.48
C GLY A 81 -0.40 12.02 16.67
N GLU A 82 -0.18 12.09 15.33
CA GLU A 82 -0.81 13.11 14.49
C GLU A 82 -2.13 12.60 13.88
N ALA A 83 -3.26 13.15 14.32
CA ALA A 83 -4.61 12.76 13.88
C ALA A 83 -4.80 12.76 12.34
N ARG A 84 -4.12 13.65 11.62
CA ARG A 84 -4.22 13.74 10.15
C ARG A 84 -3.93 12.42 9.43
N PHE A 85 -3.05 11.58 9.99
CA PHE A 85 -2.72 10.27 9.40
C PHE A 85 -3.86 9.28 9.59
N LEU A 86 -4.46 9.22 10.79
CA LEU A 86 -5.63 8.37 11.05
C LEU A 86 -6.82 8.78 10.18
N ASP A 87 -7.08 10.09 10.08
CA ASP A 87 -8.16 10.61 9.24
C ASP A 87 -7.96 10.27 7.76
N ALA A 88 -6.72 10.32 7.28
CA ALA A 88 -6.40 9.91 5.90
C ALA A 88 -6.66 8.41 5.69
N ALA A 89 -6.23 7.55 6.63
CA ALA A 89 -6.46 6.11 6.58
C ALA A 89 -7.95 5.76 6.57
N ARG A 90 -8.74 6.38 7.46
CA ARG A 90 -10.19 6.19 7.53
C ARG A 90 -10.90 6.60 6.24
N ARG A 91 -10.59 7.78 5.70
CA ARG A 91 -11.18 8.23 4.43
C ARG A 91 -10.83 7.30 3.27
N ALA A 92 -9.59 6.83 3.20
CA ALA A 92 -9.18 5.88 2.17
C ALA A 92 -9.93 4.54 2.29
N ALA A 93 -10.04 3.99 3.50
CA ALA A 93 -10.78 2.75 3.75
C ALA A 93 -12.26 2.90 3.41
N GLN A 94 -12.90 3.99 3.84
CA GLN A 94 -14.30 4.28 3.51
C GLN A 94 -14.53 4.44 2.01
N PHE A 95 -13.63 5.11 1.30
CA PHE A 95 -13.70 5.25 -0.15
C PHE A 95 -13.65 3.89 -0.85
N LEU A 96 -12.73 3.01 -0.46
CA LEU A 96 -12.63 1.65 -1.02
C LEU A 96 -13.91 0.86 -0.74
N LYS A 97 -14.45 0.92 0.47
CA LYS A 97 -15.69 0.24 0.84
C LYS A 97 -16.88 0.69 -0.02
N GLN A 98 -16.98 1.98 -0.27
CA GLN A 98 -18.09 2.56 -1.02
C GLN A 98 -18.00 2.34 -2.53
N ASN A 99 -16.80 2.31 -3.10
CA ASN A 99 -16.60 2.36 -4.54
C ASN A 99 -16.00 1.10 -5.16
N LEU A 100 -15.31 0.25 -4.38
CA LEU A 100 -14.57 -0.91 -4.88
C LEU A 100 -15.10 -2.26 -4.35
N MET A 101 -16.25 -2.26 -3.68
CA MET A 101 -17.00 -3.47 -3.35
C MET A 101 -18.09 -3.73 -4.38
N SER A 102 -18.27 -4.99 -4.74
CA SER A 102 -19.36 -5.46 -5.61
C SER A 102 -19.94 -6.77 -5.09
N ASP A 103 -21.07 -7.22 -5.65
CA ASP A 103 -21.68 -8.52 -5.33
C ASP A 103 -20.74 -9.70 -5.63
N ARG A 104 -19.81 -9.49 -6.56
CA ARG A 104 -18.80 -10.47 -6.97
C ARG A 104 -17.55 -10.48 -6.09
N GLY A 105 -17.40 -9.52 -5.19
CA GLY A 105 -16.26 -9.30 -4.31
C GLY A 105 -15.56 -7.98 -4.57
N LEU A 106 -14.31 -7.90 -4.13
CA LEU A 106 -13.48 -6.69 -4.23
C LEU A 106 -13.06 -6.44 -5.69
N LEU A 107 -13.07 -5.16 -6.07
CA LEU A 107 -12.57 -4.69 -7.37
C LEU A 107 -11.16 -4.11 -7.22
N ARG A 108 -10.38 -4.19 -8.31
CA ARG A 108 -8.95 -3.83 -8.30
C ARG A 108 -8.69 -2.35 -8.46
N ARG A 109 -9.44 -1.67 -9.35
CA ARG A 109 -9.13 -0.32 -9.81
C ARG A 109 -10.36 0.56 -9.86
N TYR A 110 -10.18 1.82 -9.43
CA TYR A 110 -11.15 2.90 -9.67
C TYR A 110 -10.47 4.03 -10.44
N ARG A 111 -11.14 4.53 -11.48
CA ARG A 111 -10.71 5.68 -12.27
C ARG A 111 -11.90 6.27 -13.04
N ASP A 112 -11.95 7.58 -13.20
CA ASP A 112 -12.96 8.31 -13.99
C ASP A 112 -14.42 7.96 -13.61
N GLY A 113 -14.68 7.71 -12.32
CA GLY A 113 -16.01 7.32 -11.81
C GLY A 113 -16.34 5.84 -11.91
N GLU A 114 -15.45 5.01 -12.47
CA GLU A 114 -15.68 3.59 -12.68
C GLU A 114 -14.75 2.70 -11.84
N ALA A 115 -15.33 1.68 -11.21
CA ALA A 115 -14.60 0.58 -10.58
C ALA A 115 -14.58 -0.63 -11.51
N THR A 116 -13.40 -1.15 -11.80
CA THR A 116 -13.21 -2.21 -12.80
C THR A 116 -12.19 -3.25 -12.35
N PHE A 117 -12.25 -4.39 -13.01
CA PHE A 117 -11.44 -5.59 -12.80
C PHE A 117 -11.68 -6.25 -11.44
N ASP A 118 -11.83 -7.55 -11.45
CA ASP A 118 -11.92 -8.34 -10.22
C ASP A 118 -10.61 -8.21 -9.42
N GLY A 119 -10.74 -8.13 -8.10
CA GLY A 119 -9.59 -8.07 -7.20
C GLY A 119 -8.76 -9.35 -7.24
N TYR A 120 -7.44 -9.18 -7.19
CA TYR A 120 -6.46 -10.25 -7.07
C TYR A 120 -6.10 -10.46 -5.60
N LEU A 121 -5.27 -11.46 -5.32
CA LEU A 121 -4.86 -11.78 -3.95
C LEU A 121 -4.22 -10.58 -3.23
N ASP A 122 -3.42 -9.78 -3.91
CA ASP A 122 -2.79 -8.59 -3.34
C ASP A 122 -3.81 -7.53 -2.91
N ASP A 123 -4.91 -7.39 -3.65
CA ASP A 123 -5.96 -6.45 -3.31
C ASP A 123 -6.65 -6.85 -1.98
N TYR A 124 -6.97 -8.13 -1.82
CA TYR A 124 -7.54 -8.65 -0.58
C TYR A 124 -6.54 -8.60 0.58
N ALA A 125 -5.37 -9.20 0.39
CA ALA A 125 -4.38 -9.37 1.46
C ALA A 125 -3.93 -8.04 2.05
N TYR A 126 -3.63 -7.05 1.20
CA TYR A 126 -3.15 -5.77 1.69
C TYR A 126 -4.27 -4.90 2.27
N LEU A 127 -5.49 -4.98 1.73
CA LEU A 127 -6.61 -4.25 2.32
C LEU A 127 -6.96 -4.83 3.69
N ILE A 128 -7.04 -6.15 3.84
CA ILE A 128 -7.27 -6.81 5.14
C ILE A 128 -6.20 -6.38 6.14
N SER A 129 -4.92 -6.40 5.75
CA SER A 129 -3.81 -5.93 6.60
C SER A 129 -3.97 -4.46 7.00
N GLY A 130 -4.39 -3.61 6.07
CA GLY A 130 -4.69 -2.21 6.32
C GLY A 130 -5.80 -2.02 7.35
N LEU A 131 -6.91 -2.74 7.20
CA LEU A 131 -8.05 -2.68 8.09
C LEU A 131 -7.72 -3.17 9.51
N LEU A 132 -6.97 -4.27 9.63
CA LEU A 132 -6.51 -4.78 10.92
C LEU A 132 -5.60 -3.76 11.64
N THR A 133 -4.68 -3.12 10.91
CA THR A 133 -3.83 -2.07 11.47
C THR A 133 -4.62 -0.82 11.82
N LEU A 134 -5.65 -0.48 11.05
CA LEU A 134 -6.54 0.64 11.34
C LEU A 134 -7.34 0.38 12.62
N TYR A 135 -7.88 -0.85 12.79
CA TYR A 135 -8.50 -1.27 14.04
C TYR A 135 -7.54 -1.17 15.25
N GLU A 136 -6.29 -1.64 15.12
CA GLU A 136 -5.27 -1.53 16.16
C GLU A 136 -4.97 -0.07 16.56
N THR A 137 -5.43 0.90 15.76
CA THR A 137 -5.18 2.34 15.96
C THR A 137 -6.36 3.06 16.60
N ASP A 138 -7.59 2.76 16.20
CA ASP A 138 -8.79 3.49 16.64
C ASP A 138 -9.84 2.63 17.35
N PHE A 139 -9.64 1.32 17.38
CA PHE A 139 -10.50 0.33 18.00
C PHE A 139 -11.96 0.29 17.47
N ASP A 140 -12.19 0.80 16.26
CA ASP A 140 -13.50 0.68 15.62
C ASP A 140 -13.70 -0.75 15.08
N LEU A 141 -14.62 -1.48 15.71
CA LEU A 141 -14.92 -2.88 15.38
C LEU A 141 -15.39 -3.08 13.93
N SER A 142 -15.93 -2.06 13.30
CA SER A 142 -16.38 -2.15 11.90
C SER A 142 -15.25 -2.52 10.94
N TRP A 143 -14.00 -2.21 11.28
CA TRP A 143 -12.83 -2.59 10.48
C TRP A 143 -12.53 -4.08 10.56
N ILE A 144 -12.67 -4.69 11.76
CA ILE A 144 -12.52 -6.16 11.92
C ILE A 144 -13.63 -6.88 11.18
N ASP A 145 -14.87 -6.43 11.31
CA ASP A 145 -16.01 -7.07 10.66
C ASP A 145 -15.84 -7.05 9.14
N TRP A 146 -15.42 -5.93 8.58
CA TRP A 146 -15.12 -5.85 7.15
C TRP A 146 -13.89 -6.68 6.75
N ALA A 147 -12.83 -6.73 7.56
CA ALA A 147 -11.67 -7.59 7.32
C ALA A 147 -12.06 -9.07 7.29
N ARG A 148 -12.98 -9.51 8.17
CA ARG A 148 -13.51 -10.90 8.19
C ARG A 148 -14.34 -11.21 6.95
N GLU A 149 -15.18 -10.27 6.53
CA GLU A 149 -15.96 -10.39 5.28
C GLU A 149 -15.04 -10.55 4.07
N LEU A 150 -14.01 -9.70 3.96
CA LEU A 150 -13.01 -9.79 2.89
C LEU A 150 -12.21 -11.09 2.96
N GLN A 151 -11.85 -11.56 4.16
CA GLN A 151 -11.15 -12.83 4.34
C GLN A 151 -12.02 -14.02 3.88
N ALA A 152 -13.30 -14.02 4.20
CA ALA A 152 -14.20 -15.07 3.72
C ALA A 152 -14.31 -15.06 2.18
N LYS A 153 -14.38 -13.89 1.57
CA LYS A 153 -14.38 -13.74 0.10
C LYS A 153 -13.06 -14.16 -0.54
N GLN A 154 -11.92 -13.80 0.07
CA GLN A 154 -10.60 -14.27 -0.36
C GLN A 154 -10.52 -15.80 -0.34
N ASP A 155 -11.03 -16.43 0.73
CA ASP A 155 -11.07 -17.88 0.86
C ASP A 155 -11.95 -18.53 -0.21
N GLU A 156 -13.15 -18.02 -0.43
CA GLU A 156 -14.08 -18.51 -1.45
C GLU A 156 -13.49 -18.46 -2.87
N LEU A 157 -12.86 -17.35 -3.22
CA LEU A 157 -12.48 -17.06 -4.61
C LEU A 157 -11.08 -17.58 -4.99
N LEU A 158 -10.15 -17.62 -4.01
CA LEU A 158 -8.74 -17.75 -4.31
C LEU A 158 -8.06 -18.95 -3.64
N TRP A 159 -8.68 -19.59 -2.63
CA TRP A 159 -8.05 -20.71 -1.92
C TRP A 159 -7.93 -21.95 -2.81
N ASN A 160 -6.79 -22.65 -2.69
CA ASN A 160 -6.56 -23.96 -3.30
C ASN A 160 -6.26 -24.98 -2.20
N GLU A 161 -7.18 -25.89 -1.96
CA GLU A 161 -7.06 -26.95 -0.94
C GLU A 161 -5.88 -27.90 -1.20
N GLN A 162 -5.59 -28.22 -2.47
CA GLN A 162 -4.53 -29.17 -2.80
C GLN A 162 -3.15 -28.59 -2.58
N LEU A 163 -2.97 -27.30 -2.85
CA LEU A 163 -1.69 -26.60 -2.65
C LEU A 163 -1.55 -26.02 -1.25
N GLY A 164 -2.64 -25.90 -0.49
CA GLY A 164 -2.65 -25.22 0.80
C GLY A 164 -2.28 -23.73 0.71
N ALA A 165 -2.61 -23.07 -0.39
CA ALA A 165 -2.21 -21.70 -0.71
C ALA A 165 -3.26 -20.99 -1.56
N TYR A 166 -3.14 -19.66 -1.62
CA TYR A 166 -4.01 -18.85 -2.48
C TYR A 166 -3.44 -18.71 -3.88
N TYR A 167 -4.28 -18.87 -4.88
CA TYR A 167 -4.02 -18.38 -6.23
C TYR A 167 -3.97 -16.86 -6.25
N PHE A 168 -3.16 -16.30 -7.13
CA PHE A 168 -3.09 -14.86 -7.30
C PHE A 168 -4.36 -14.26 -7.90
N SER A 169 -5.05 -14.99 -8.79
CA SER A 169 -6.28 -14.58 -9.45
C SER A 169 -7.40 -15.59 -9.26
N ARG A 170 -8.66 -15.13 -9.38
CA ARG A 170 -9.84 -16.00 -9.34
C ARG A 170 -9.93 -16.87 -10.58
N ALA A 171 -10.76 -17.93 -10.51
CA ALA A 171 -11.05 -18.77 -11.65
C ALA A 171 -11.93 -18.04 -12.69
N GLY A 172 -11.80 -18.43 -13.97
CA GLY A 172 -12.66 -17.94 -15.05
C GLY A 172 -12.28 -16.61 -15.66
N ASP A 173 -11.09 -16.09 -15.37
CA ASP A 173 -10.55 -14.92 -16.09
C ASP A 173 -10.15 -15.36 -17.51
N PRO A 174 -10.81 -14.85 -18.58
CA PRO A 174 -10.55 -15.29 -19.95
C PRO A 174 -9.20 -14.86 -20.49
N HIS A 175 -8.51 -13.93 -19.80
CA HIS A 175 -7.20 -13.42 -20.21
C HIS A 175 -6.05 -14.22 -19.59
N LEU A 176 -6.33 -15.17 -18.68
CA LEU A 176 -5.32 -15.96 -17.99
C LEU A 176 -5.26 -17.39 -18.53
N ILE A 177 -4.10 -17.78 -19.04
CA ILE A 177 -3.84 -19.17 -19.48
C ILE A 177 -3.78 -20.10 -18.26
N ARG A 178 -3.21 -19.63 -17.14
CA ARG A 178 -3.06 -20.41 -15.90
C ARG A 178 -3.07 -19.50 -14.69
N ARG A 179 -3.74 -19.93 -13.62
CA ARG A 179 -3.66 -19.28 -12.30
C ARG A 179 -2.29 -19.57 -11.68
N SER A 180 -1.64 -18.54 -11.18
CA SER A 180 -0.35 -18.66 -10.48
C SER A 180 -0.52 -18.67 -8.96
N VAL A 181 0.40 -19.36 -8.30
CA VAL A 181 0.67 -19.25 -6.86
C VAL A 181 2.10 -18.78 -6.73
N ASP A 182 2.33 -17.77 -5.94
CA ASP A 182 3.64 -17.17 -5.71
C ASP A 182 3.93 -17.05 -4.21
N PHE A 183 5.20 -17.25 -3.83
CA PHE A 183 5.69 -17.16 -2.46
C PHE A 183 6.94 -16.26 -2.34
N VAL A 184 7.33 -15.57 -3.42
CA VAL A 184 8.54 -14.76 -3.45
C VAL A 184 8.19 -13.27 -3.29
N ASP A 185 8.90 -12.58 -2.41
CA ASP A 185 8.82 -11.13 -2.32
C ASP A 185 9.43 -10.47 -3.55
N GLY A 186 8.78 -9.43 -4.03
CA GLY A 186 9.27 -8.56 -5.08
C GLY A 186 9.41 -7.13 -4.58
N ALA A 187 9.03 -6.15 -5.41
CA ALA A 187 8.91 -4.75 -4.97
C ALA A 187 7.80 -4.54 -3.92
N ARG A 188 6.94 -5.51 -3.74
CA ARG A 188 5.87 -5.58 -2.74
C ARG A 188 5.99 -6.88 -1.95
N PRO A 189 5.51 -6.92 -0.69
CA PRO A 189 5.44 -8.14 0.08
C PRO A 189 4.65 -9.23 -0.64
N ASN A 190 5.02 -10.48 -0.46
CA ASN A 190 4.27 -11.58 -1.05
C ASN A 190 2.86 -11.68 -0.45
N SER A 191 1.84 -11.78 -1.32
CA SER A 191 0.44 -11.73 -0.89
C SER A 191 0.01 -12.97 -0.09
N ASN A 192 0.59 -14.15 -0.35
CA ASN A 192 0.37 -15.35 0.46
C ASN A 192 0.98 -15.19 1.87
N ALA A 193 2.17 -14.60 1.98
CA ALA A 193 2.79 -14.31 3.26
C ALA A 193 1.98 -13.29 4.09
N VAL A 194 1.50 -12.22 3.43
CA VAL A 194 0.61 -11.23 4.08
C VAL A 194 -0.71 -11.87 4.51
N SER A 195 -1.29 -12.76 3.68
CA SER A 195 -2.50 -13.50 4.03
C SER A 195 -2.31 -14.40 5.25
N ALA A 196 -1.17 -15.09 5.36
CA ALA A 196 -0.85 -15.90 6.55
C ALA A 196 -0.79 -15.02 7.81
N LEU A 197 -0.15 -13.85 7.73
CA LEU A 197 -0.09 -12.90 8.85
C LEU A 197 -1.49 -12.37 9.23
N ASN A 198 -2.32 -12.04 8.23
CA ASN A 198 -3.69 -11.59 8.45
C ASN A 198 -4.54 -12.66 9.17
N LEU A 199 -4.42 -13.92 8.75
CA LEU A 199 -5.09 -15.05 9.38
C LEU A 199 -4.66 -15.22 10.84
N PHE A 200 -3.38 -15.08 11.16
CA PHE A 200 -2.92 -15.12 12.54
C PHE A 200 -3.45 -13.93 13.37
N LYS A 201 -3.46 -12.73 12.81
CA LYS A 201 -4.04 -11.56 13.48
C LYS A 201 -5.55 -11.74 13.73
N LEU A 202 -6.29 -12.21 12.72
CA LEU A 202 -7.72 -12.53 12.87
C LEU A 202 -7.94 -13.59 13.94
N PHE A 203 -7.12 -14.64 13.98
CA PHE A 203 -7.19 -15.63 15.08
C PHE A 203 -6.94 -15.00 16.44
N ALA A 204 -5.89 -14.18 16.58
CA ALA A 204 -5.57 -13.53 17.84
C ALA A 204 -6.68 -12.60 18.36
N LEU A 205 -7.42 -11.98 17.45
CA LEU A 205 -8.52 -11.05 17.78
C LEU A 205 -9.86 -11.76 18.01
N THR A 206 -10.10 -12.92 17.37
CA THR A 206 -11.42 -13.58 17.37
C THR A 206 -11.45 -14.95 18.02
N PHE A 207 -10.28 -15.56 18.26
CA PHE A 207 -10.11 -16.94 18.73
C PHE A 207 -10.79 -17.99 17.82
N HIS A 208 -11.08 -17.65 16.57
CA HIS A 208 -11.71 -18.56 15.59
C HIS A 208 -10.64 -19.51 15.02
N ALA A 209 -10.61 -20.76 15.50
CA ALA A 209 -9.60 -21.76 15.19
C ALA A 209 -9.33 -21.98 13.67
N PRO A 210 -10.32 -21.95 12.76
CA PRO A 210 -10.09 -22.13 11.33
C PRO A 210 -9.08 -21.14 10.74
N TYR A 211 -8.96 -19.91 11.26
CA TYR A 211 -7.95 -18.96 10.82
C TYR A 211 -6.53 -19.45 11.13
N GLN A 212 -6.31 -19.97 12.34
CA GLN A 212 -5.01 -20.51 12.73
C GLN A 212 -4.63 -21.73 11.89
N GLU A 213 -5.56 -22.63 11.67
CA GLU A 213 -5.32 -23.85 10.89
C GLU A 213 -4.95 -23.50 9.44
N LYS A 214 -5.71 -22.61 8.80
CA LYS A 214 -5.41 -22.15 7.45
C LYS A 214 -4.08 -21.43 7.36
N ALA A 215 -3.73 -20.58 8.33
CA ALA A 215 -2.43 -19.92 8.40
C ALA A 215 -1.27 -20.92 8.48
N LYS A 216 -1.40 -21.97 9.32
CA LYS A 216 -0.39 -23.04 9.42
C LYS A 216 -0.25 -23.80 8.11
N THR A 217 -1.36 -24.14 7.46
CA THR A 217 -1.35 -24.81 6.15
C THR A 217 -0.60 -23.97 5.12
N LEU A 218 -0.90 -22.69 5.04
CA LEU A 218 -0.27 -21.75 4.12
C LEU A 218 1.24 -21.59 4.36
N LEU A 219 1.67 -21.53 5.63
CA LEU A 219 3.09 -21.50 5.98
C LEU A 219 3.79 -22.82 5.63
N THR A 220 3.14 -23.95 5.84
CA THR A 220 3.70 -25.27 5.50
C THR A 220 3.89 -25.42 4.00
N ALA A 221 2.92 -24.96 3.20
CA ALA A 221 3.01 -24.95 1.74
C ALA A 221 4.21 -24.13 1.22
N ASN A 222 4.59 -23.07 1.95
CA ASN A 222 5.77 -22.26 1.63
C ASN A 222 7.08 -22.81 2.24
N GLY A 223 7.01 -23.73 3.19
CA GLY A 223 8.17 -24.20 3.98
C GLY A 223 9.32 -24.79 3.14
N GLY A 224 9.03 -25.39 2.00
CA GLY A 224 10.04 -25.88 1.06
C GLY A 224 10.89 -24.76 0.40
N ASN A 225 10.43 -23.53 0.41
CA ASN A 225 11.15 -22.35 -0.11
C ASN A 225 11.97 -21.64 0.98
N LEU A 226 11.61 -21.81 2.26
CA LEU A 226 12.32 -21.20 3.39
C LEU A 226 13.60 -21.94 3.78
N SER A 227 13.80 -23.18 3.28
CA SER A 227 14.96 -24.02 3.55
C SER A 227 16.04 -23.96 2.46
N ARG A 228 15.92 -23.07 1.52
CA ARG A 228 16.91 -22.80 0.45
C ARG A 228 17.46 -21.40 0.62
#